data_772e0aa8f6dbef36a02205c564ab88e0
#
_entry.id   772e0aa8f6dbef36a02205c564ab88e0
#
_cell.length_a   1.000
_cell.length_b   1.000
_cell.length_c   1.000
_cell.angle_alpha   90.00
_cell.angle_beta   90.00
_cell.angle_gamma   90.00
#
_symmetry.space_group_name_H-M   'P 1'
#
loop_
_entity.id
_entity.type
_entity.pdbx_description
1 polymer ?
#
loop_
_entity_poly.entity_id
_entity_poly.type
_entity_poly.pdbx_seq_one_letter_code
_entity_poly.pdbx_strand_id
1 'polypeptide(L)'
;MASLLFGMVLGADFLTYFMGAFIGFFTFYILANLAGNRKVAMASVADRDQAARLEPAPGKALLCVYREGFVGSAAGLNIGLDGKELVQLKSPRFTCVALAPGAHSLTAAFGGFAGAQNKGTVFEFQAEAGSVIAVKVAISMGMLKNALTFARAADIEPLKSKLATTQMVVAAPL
;
A
#
# COMPACT_ATOMS: atom_id res chain seq x y z
N MET A 1 -33.54 43.52 -20.15
CA MET A 1 -33.93 42.40 -19.28
C MET A 1 -33.66 41.03 -19.94
N ALA A 2 -34.00 40.78 -21.18
CA ALA A 2 -33.74 39.51 -21.86
C ALA A 2 -32.25 39.11 -21.94
N SER A 3 -31.37 40.09 -22.13
CA SER A 3 -29.90 39.84 -22.21
C SER A 3 -29.28 39.38 -20.89
N LEU A 4 -29.79 39.84 -19.75
CA LEU A 4 -29.32 39.42 -18.41
C LEU A 4 -29.79 38.01 -18.08
N LEU A 5 -31.04 37.63 -18.47
CA LEU A 5 -31.56 36.29 -18.29
C LEU A 5 -30.82 35.27 -19.16
N PHE A 6 -30.47 35.64 -20.40
CA PHE A 6 -29.72 34.76 -21.33
C PHE A 6 -28.29 34.52 -20.81
N GLY A 7 -27.64 35.51 -20.26
CA GLY A 7 -26.33 35.36 -19.63
C GLY A 7 -26.34 34.45 -18.37
N MET A 8 -27.40 34.53 -17.56
CA MET A 8 -27.58 33.65 -16.40
C MET A 8 -27.83 32.19 -16.79
N VAL A 9 -28.59 31.92 -17.86
CA VAL A 9 -28.86 30.59 -18.36
C VAL A 9 -27.59 29.95 -18.93
N LEU A 10 -26.83 30.70 -19.75
CA LEU A 10 -25.54 30.20 -20.28
C LEU A 10 -24.51 29.98 -19.15
N GLY A 11 -24.49 30.79 -18.12
CA GLY A 11 -23.62 30.62 -16.97
C GLY A 11 -24.00 29.39 -16.13
N ALA A 12 -25.31 29.14 -15.94
CA ALA A 12 -25.79 27.97 -15.24
C ALA A 12 -25.48 26.68 -16.02
N ASP A 13 -25.68 26.67 -17.33
CA ASP A 13 -25.39 25.55 -18.19
C ASP A 13 -23.87 25.25 -18.21
N PHE A 14 -23.03 26.27 -18.36
CA PHE A 14 -21.59 26.10 -18.33
C PHE A 14 -21.12 25.49 -16.99
N LEU A 15 -21.60 26.02 -15.88
CA LEU A 15 -21.23 25.49 -14.55
C LEU A 15 -21.70 24.04 -14.38
N THR A 16 -22.89 23.72 -14.84
CA THR A 16 -23.46 22.36 -14.78
C THR A 16 -22.63 21.37 -15.60
N TYR A 17 -22.29 21.72 -16.85
CA TYR A 17 -21.44 20.88 -17.69
C TYR A 17 -20.02 20.75 -17.14
N PHE A 18 -19.44 21.84 -16.64
CA PHE A 18 -18.12 21.82 -16.03
C PHE A 18 -18.09 20.93 -14.78
N MET A 19 -19.07 21.06 -13.90
CA MET A 19 -19.18 20.23 -12.69
C MET A 19 -19.43 18.77 -13.07
N GLY A 20 -20.25 18.48 -14.04
CA GLY A 20 -20.48 17.12 -14.55
C GLY A 20 -19.21 16.49 -15.11
N ALA A 21 -18.47 17.23 -15.94
CA ALA A 21 -17.19 16.79 -16.49
C ALA A 21 -16.14 16.58 -15.38
N PHE A 22 -16.07 17.48 -14.41
CA PHE A 22 -15.16 17.37 -13.28
C PHE A 22 -15.45 16.13 -12.41
N ILE A 23 -16.72 15.91 -12.05
CA ILE A 23 -17.16 14.75 -11.29
C ILE A 23 -16.88 13.46 -12.08
N GLY A 24 -17.21 13.44 -13.38
CA GLY A 24 -16.95 12.30 -14.26
C GLY A 24 -15.48 11.96 -14.35
N PHE A 25 -14.62 12.97 -14.57
CA PHE A 25 -13.17 12.79 -14.61
C PHE A 25 -12.62 12.28 -13.29
N PHE A 26 -13.05 12.86 -12.16
CA PHE A 26 -12.59 12.47 -10.83
C PHE A 26 -13.03 11.04 -10.48
N THR A 27 -14.27 10.69 -10.81
CA THR A 27 -14.79 9.33 -10.65
C THR A 27 -13.99 8.33 -11.49
N PHE A 28 -13.77 8.64 -12.77
CA PHE A 28 -12.94 7.81 -13.65
C PHE A 28 -11.53 7.64 -13.09
N TYR A 29 -10.91 8.71 -12.63
CA TYR A 29 -9.56 8.67 -12.04
C TYR A 29 -9.50 7.75 -10.81
N ILE A 30 -10.49 7.85 -9.92
CA ILE A 30 -10.60 6.96 -8.75
C ILE A 30 -10.75 5.51 -9.20
N LEU A 31 -11.69 5.22 -10.08
CA LEU A 31 -11.97 3.87 -10.56
C LEU A 31 -10.75 3.26 -11.28
N ALA A 32 -10.07 4.03 -12.11
CA ALA A 32 -8.85 3.60 -12.80
C ALA A 32 -7.71 3.25 -11.83
N ASN A 33 -7.58 4.00 -10.73
CA ASN A 33 -6.61 3.66 -9.68
C ASN A 33 -7.01 2.43 -8.87
N LEU A 34 -8.30 2.25 -8.60
CA LEU A 34 -8.81 1.09 -7.88
C LEU A 34 -8.83 -0.19 -8.74
N ALA A 35 -8.88 -0.07 -10.06
CA ALA A 35 -8.81 -1.21 -10.98
C ALA A 35 -7.51 -2.01 -10.87
N GLY A 36 -6.43 -1.41 -10.37
CA GLY A 36 -5.18 -2.10 -10.05
C GLY A 36 -5.22 -2.93 -8.77
N ASN A 37 -6.33 -2.90 -8.03
CA ASN A 37 -6.47 -3.70 -6.82
C ASN A 37 -6.78 -5.15 -7.16
N ARG A 38 -6.00 -6.06 -6.57
CA ARG A 38 -6.20 -7.50 -6.72
C ARG A 38 -6.96 -8.08 -5.54
N LYS A 39 -7.61 -9.22 -5.76
CA LYS A 39 -8.10 -10.07 -4.68
C LYS A 39 -6.90 -10.76 -4.04
N VAL A 40 -6.71 -10.57 -2.75
CA VAL A 40 -5.65 -11.20 -1.97
C VAL A 40 -6.25 -12.15 -0.95
N ALA A 41 -5.58 -13.27 -0.71
CA ALA A 41 -6.00 -14.21 0.32
C ALA A 41 -5.70 -13.61 1.70
N MET A 42 -6.70 -13.65 2.58
CA MET A 42 -6.54 -13.22 3.96
C MET A 42 -6.11 -14.42 4.80
N ALA A 43 -5.17 -14.21 5.70
CA ALA A 43 -4.73 -15.23 6.64
C ALA A 43 -5.83 -15.56 7.65
N SER A 44 -5.80 -16.77 8.18
CA SER A 44 -6.65 -17.15 9.30
C SER A 44 -6.30 -16.33 10.56
N VAL A 45 -7.20 -16.31 11.53
CA VAL A 45 -6.95 -15.64 12.82
C VAL A 45 -5.73 -16.27 13.52
N ALA A 46 -5.62 -17.61 13.46
CA ALA A 46 -4.50 -18.33 14.07
C ALA A 46 -3.15 -17.98 13.42
N ASP A 47 -3.09 -17.96 12.08
CA ASP A 47 -1.87 -17.58 11.34
C ASP A 47 -1.48 -16.12 11.61
N ARG A 48 -2.47 -15.22 11.65
CA ARG A 48 -2.26 -13.81 12.01
C ARG A 48 -1.67 -13.68 13.43
N ASP A 49 -2.28 -14.34 14.41
CA ASP A 49 -1.86 -14.26 15.81
C ASP A 49 -0.46 -14.86 16.02
N GLN A 50 -0.14 -15.93 15.28
CA GLN A 50 1.21 -16.47 15.25
C GLN A 50 2.21 -15.49 14.63
N ALA A 51 1.89 -14.93 13.47
CA ALA A 51 2.75 -13.96 12.79
C ALA A 51 2.94 -12.67 13.61
N ALA A 52 1.91 -12.23 14.33
CA ALA A 52 1.97 -11.04 15.19
C ALA A 52 2.92 -11.18 16.39
N ARG A 53 3.30 -12.39 16.77
CA ARG A 53 4.34 -12.62 17.80
C ARG A 53 5.72 -12.19 17.33
N LEU A 54 5.91 -12.11 16.02
CA LEU A 54 7.19 -11.74 15.38
C LEU A 54 8.35 -12.64 15.85
N GLU A 55 8.11 -13.95 15.88
CA GLU A 55 9.09 -14.97 16.26
C GLU A 55 9.66 -15.62 15.00
N PRO A 56 10.95 -15.43 14.69
CA PRO A 56 11.60 -16.10 13.57
C PRO A 56 11.66 -17.63 13.76
N ALA A 57 11.46 -18.38 12.68
CA ALA A 57 11.72 -19.82 12.70
C ALA A 57 13.23 -20.11 12.89
N PRO A 58 13.60 -21.26 13.47
CA PRO A 58 15.00 -21.62 13.68
C PRO A 58 15.82 -21.53 12.38
N GLY A 59 16.96 -20.83 12.45
CA GLY A 59 17.86 -20.63 11.30
C GLY A 59 17.35 -19.70 10.21
N LYS A 60 16.20 -19.03 10.39
CA LYS A 60 15.62 -18.07 9.46
C LYS A 60 15.56 -16.68 10.08
N ALA A 61 15.45 -15.65 9.24
CA ALA A 61 14.97 -14.35 9.62
C ALA A 61 13.46 -14.24 9.37
N LEU A 62 12.80 -13.28 10.00
CA LEU A 62 11.41 -12.95 9.75
C LEU A 62 11.31 -11.55 9.17
N LEU A 63 10.83 -11.43 7.93
CA LEU A 63 10.43 -10.17 7.35
C LEU A 63 8.94 -9.94 7.61
N CYS A 64 8.60 -8.80 8.22
CA CYS A 64 7.23 -8.34 8.37
C CYS A 64 7.07 -7.00 7.65
N VAL A 65 6.25 -6.97 6.60
CA VAL A 65 5.94 -5.75 5.87
C VAL A 65 4.54 -5.30 6.24
N TYR A 66 4.40 -4.07 6.71
CA TYR A 66 3.11 -3.55 7.12
C TYR A 66 2.82 -2.17 6.56
N ARG A 67 1.56 -1.90 6.40
CA ARG A 67 1.05 -0.64 5.91
C ARG A 67 -0.01 -0.09 6.85
N GLU A 68 0.12 1.18 7.17
CA GLU A 68 -0.80 1.91 8.03
C GLU A 68 -0.97 3.35 7.53
N GLY A 69 -2.01 4.00 8.02
CA GLY A 69 -2.33 5.38 7.65
C GLY A 69 -3.49 5.48 6.67
N PHE A 70 -4.08 6.66 6.63
CA PHE A 70 -5.28 6.93 5.83
C PHE A 70 -4.95 7.25 4.38
N VAL A 71 -3.80 7.89 4.12
CA VAL A 71 -3.42 8.36 2.78
C VAL A 71 -3.29 7.18 1.82
N GLY A 72 -4.12 7.20 0.77
CA GLY A 72 -4.15 6.16 -0.25
C GLY A 72 -4.53 4.78 0.28
N SER A 73 -5.26 4.68 1.41
CA SER A 73 -5.58 3.41 2.08
C SER A 73 -6.28 2.40 1.19
N ALA A 74 -7.16 2.86 0.29
CA ALA A 74 -7.90 2.02 -0.65
C ALA A 74 -7.05 1.50 -1.82
N ALA A 75 -5.94 2.17 -2.16
CA ALA A 75 -5.07 1.74 -3.24
C ALA A 75 -4.14 0.62 -2.77
N GLY A 76 -4.08 -0.47 -3.52
CA GLY A 76 -3.13 -1.56 -3.27
C GLY A 76 -1.71 -1.18 -3.69
N LEU A 77 -0.73 -1.43 -2.82
CA LEU A 77 0.68 -1.36 -3.15
C LEU A 77 1.20 -2.76 -3.46
N ASN A 78 1.83 -2.92 -4.61
CA ASN A 78 2.52 -4.16 -4.98
C ASN A 78 3.86 -4.19 -4.27
N ILE A 79 4.05 -5.19 -3.44
CA ILE A 79 5.29 -5.44 -2.70
C ILE A 79 6.00 -6.61 -3.36
N GLY A 80 7.26 -6.43 -3.68
CA GLY A 80 8.13 -7.48 -4.21
C GLY A 80 9.29 -7.76 -3.28
N LEU A 81 9.80 -8.97 -3.33
CA LEU A 81 10.98 -9.42 -2.59
C LEU A 81 11.91 -10.16 -3.57
N ASP A 82 13.17 -9.73 -3.63
CA ASP A 82 14.20 -10.32 -4.49
C ASP A 82 13.77 -10.48 -5.96
N GLY A 83 13.10 -9.45 -6.48
CA GLY A 83 12.60 -9.41 -7.85
C GLY A 83 11.31 -10.22 -8.10
N LYS A 84 10.76 -10.94 -7.10
CA LYS A 84 9.50 -11.65 -7.20
C LYS A 84 8.37 -10.88 -6.52
N GLU A 85 7.15 -11.04 -7.01
CA GLU A 85 5.98 -10.47 -6.35
C GLU A 85 5.71 -11.22 -5.04
N LEU A 86 5.62 -10.49 -3.94
CA LEU A 86 5.34 -11.03 -2.61
C LEU A 86 3.86 -10.91 -2.27
N VAL A 87 3.29 -9.71 -2.38
CA VAL A 87 1.92 -9.45 -1.96
C VAL A 87 1.45 -8.07 -2.46
N GLN A 88 0.13 -7.86 -2.54
CA GLN A 88 -0.44 -6.53 -2.64
C GLN A 88 -1.06 -6.12 -1.30
N LEU A 89 -0.58 -5.00 -0.73
CA LEU A 89 -1.03 -4.48 0.56
C LEU A 89 -1.89 -3.22 0.41
N LYS A 90 -3.09 -3.25 1.01
CA LYS A 90 -3.89 -2.06 1.34
C LYS A 90 -3.63 -1.63 2.79
N SER A 91 -4.06 -0.47 3.20
CA SER A 91 -3.99 -0.02 4.59
C SER A 91 -5.34 -0.21 5.30
N PRO A 92 -5.37 -0.67 6.56
CA PRO A 92 -4.27 -1.22 7.35
C PRO A 92 -4.13 -2.74 7.12
N ARG A 93 -2.99 -3.21 6.66
CA ARG A 93 -2.70 -4.65 6.48
C ARG A 93 -1.22 -4.92 6.62
N PHE A 94 -0.89 -6.18 6.89
CA PHE A 94 0.49 -6.65 6.93
C PHE A 94 0.65 -8.04 6.33
N THR A 95 1.89 -8.44 6.11
CA THR A 95 2.31 -9.79 5.76
C THR A 95 3.63 -10.10 6.43
N CYS A 96 3.87 -11.37 6.77
CA CYS A 96 5.14 -11.82 7.29
C CYS A 96 5.61 -13.05 6.51
N VAL A 97 6.90 -13.14 6.25
CA VAL A 97 7.54 -14.28 5.57
C VAL A 97 8.87 -14.60 6.22
N ALA A 98 9.18 -15.91 6.29
CA ALA A 98 10.48 -16.38 6.75
C ALA A 98 11.49 -16.28 5.60
N LEU A 99 12.68 -15.72 5.88
CA LEU A 99 13.77 -15.54 4.93
C LEU A 99 14.98 -16.38 5.29
N ALA A 100 15.75 -16.78 4.28
CA ALA A 100 17.11 -17.23 4.51
C ALA A 100 17.97 -16.06 5.01
N PRO A 101 19.00 -16.29 5.83
CA PRO A 101 20.00 -15.26 6.09
C PRO A 101 20.70 -14.82 4.81
N GLY A 102 20.98 -13.53 4.67
CA GLY A 102 21.64 -12.96 3.50
C GLY A 102 21.16 -11.57 3.14
N ALA A 103 21.63 -11.07 2.00
CA ALA A 103 21.20 -9.80 1.42
C ALA A 103 19.88 -9.99 0.68
N HIS A 104 18.95 -9.07 0.91
CA HIS A 104 17.62 -9.06 0.29
C HIS A 104 17.22 -7.68 -0.18
N SER A 105 16.32 -7.64 -1.15
CA SER A 105 15.79 -6.42 -1.74
C SER A 105 14.27 -6.42 -1.70
N LEU A 106 13.68 -5.45 -0.98
CA LEU A 106 12.24 -5.24 -0.92
C LEU A 106 11.87 -4.09 -1.85
N THR A 107 10.86 -4.29 -2.68
CA THR A 107 10.35 -3.27 -3.60
C THR A 107 8.92 -2.93 -3.27
N ALA A 108 8.52 -1.67 -3.50
CA ALA A 108 7.13 -1.26 -3.46
C ALA A 108 6.79 -0.40 -4.67
N ALA A 109 5.63 -0.64 -5.26
CA ALA A 109 5.12 0.12 -6.38
C ALA A 109 3.61 0.33 -6.26
N PHE A 110 3.11 1.42 -6.82
CA PHE A 110 1.68 1.62 -6.94
C PHE A 110 1.08 0.61 -7.93
N GLY A 111 -0.14 0.16 -7.67
CA GLY A 111 -0.94 -0.56 -8.62
C GLY A 111 -1.72 0.37 -9.55
N GLY A 112 -2.32 -0.18 -10.61
CA GLY A 112 -3.22 0.53 -11.52
C GLY A 112 -2.58 1.74 -12.23
N PHE A 113 -3.40 2.73 -12.51
CA PHE A 113 -2.99 3.94 -13.22
C PHE A 113 -1.90 4.74 -12.51
N ALA A 114 -1.94 4.78 -11.17
CA ALA A 114 -0.90 5.44 -10.36
C ALA A 114 0.48 4.78 -10.53
N GLY A 115 0.53 3.48 -10.81
CA GLY A 115 1.78 2.74 -11.08
C GLY A 115 2.51 3.20 -12.32
N ALA A 116 1.77 3.61 -13.34
CA ALA A 116 2.37 4.15 -14.57
C ALA A 116 2.99 5.55 -14.37
N GLN A 117 2.53 6.31 -13.39
CA GLN A 117 2.96 7.70 -13.15
C GLN A 117 4.04 7.83 -12.07
N ASN A 118 4.19 6.85 -11.20
CA ASN A 118 5.07 6.91 -10.04
C ASN A 118 6.11 5.80 -10.09
N LYS A 119 7.37 6.16 -9.89
CA LYS A 119 8.44 5.17 -9.75
C LYS A 119 8.26 4.38 -8.46
N GLY A 120 8.52 3.08 -8.53
CA GLY A 120 8.65 2.24 -7.35
C GLY A 120 9.85 2.66 -6.49
N THR A 121 9.87 2.19 -5.26
CA THR A 121 11.00 2.37 -4.34
C THR A 121 11.59 1.02 -3.97
N VAL A 122 12.88 1.03 -3.64
CA VAL A 122 13.66 -0.17 -3.28
C VAL A 122 14.25 0.05 -1.88
N PHE A 123 14.29 -1.02 -1.09
CA PHE A 123 14.89 -1.07 0.23
C PHE A 123 15.76 -2.32 0.32
N GLU A 124 17.06 -2.13 0.36
CA GLU A 124 18.03 -3.20 0.54
C GLU A 124 18.32 -3.40 2.02
N PHE A 125 18.42 -4.67 2.44
CA PHE A 125 18.69 -5.01 3.83
C PHE A 125 19.42 -6.34 3.96
N GLN A 126 20.12 -6.50 5.08
CA GLN A 126 20.75 -7.76 5.48
C GLN A 126 19.83 -8.45 6.49
N ALA A 127 19.52 -9.72 6.23
CA ALA A 127 18.79 -10.59 7.13
C ALA A 127 19.77 -11.53 7.86
N GLU A 128 19.71 -11.56 9.18
CA GLU A 128 20.48 -12.45 10.03
C GLU A 128 19.57 -13.54 10.61
N ALA A 129 20.09 -14.73 10.81
CA ALA A 129 19.34 -15.80 11.45
C ALA A 129 18.82 -15.36 12.83
N GLY A 130 17.55 -15.59 13.10
CA GLY A 130 16.89 -15.16 14.34
C GLY A 130 16.51 -13.67 14.39
N SER A 131 16.82 -12.87 13.36
CA SER A 131 16.46 -11.45 13.32
C SER A 131 15.02 -11.23 12.86
N VAL A 132 14.41 -10.13 13.33
CA VAL A 132 13.13 -9.61 12.84
C VAL A 132 13.36 -8.31 12.07
N ILE A 133 12.93 -8.26 10.85
CA ILE A 133 12.98 -7.09 9.99
C ILE A 133 11.54 -6.60 9.77
N ALA A 134 11.12 -5.63 10.55
CA ALA A 134 9.79 -5.04 10.40
C ALA A 134 9.89 -3.74 9.61
N VAL A 135 9.20 -3.67 8.46
CA VAL A 135 9.28 -2.56 7.52
C VAL A 135 7.90 -1.98 7.27
N LYS A 136 7.74 -0.70 7.56
CA LYS A 136 6.56 0.08 7.22
C LYS A 136 6.68 0.58 5.78
N VAL A 137 5.63 0.38 4.99
CA VAL A 137 5.48 1.02 3.69
C VAL A 137 4.48 2.17 3.81
N ALA A 138 4.92 3.37 3.49
CA ALA A 138 4.09 4.57 3.57
C ALA A 138 4.04 5.32 2.24
N ILE A 139 2.93 6.02 2.02
CA ILE A 139 2.77 6.98 0.93
C ILE A 139 2.98 8.36 1.54
N SER A 140 3.95 9.11 1.03
CA SER A 140 4.08 10.52 1.31
C SER A 140 3.48 11.32 0.18
N MET A 141 2.62 12.29 0.54
CA MET A 141 2.03 13.21 -0.44
C MET A 141 3.00 14.34 -0.70
N GLY A 142 3.49 14.44 -1.93
CA GLY A 142 4.21 15.62 -2.42
C GLY A 142 3.27 16.52 -3.21
N MET A 143 3.65 17.80 -3.37
CA MET A 143 2.84 18.79 -4.14
C MET A 143 2.61 18.38 -5.61
N LEU A 144 3.52 17.62 -6.21
CA LEU A 144 3.45 17.22 -7.62
C LEU A 144 3.42 15.69 -7.83
N LYS A 145 3.99 14.92 -6.92
CA LYS A 145 4.07 13.45 -7.03
C LYS A 145 3.98 12.82 -5.65
N ASN A 146 3.30 11.68 -5.59
CA ASN A 146 3.32 10.83 -4.42
C ASN A 146 4.61 10.01 -4.42
N ALA A 147 5.22 9.85 -3.26
CA ALA A 147 6.39 9.01 -3.08
C ALA A 147 6.07 7.82 -2.16
N LEU A 148 6.69 6.68 -2.46
CA LEU A 148 6.68 5.53 -1.57
C LEU A 148 7.95 5.56 -0.73
N THR A 149 7.81 5.30 0.55
CA THR A 149 8.91 5.23 1.48
C THR A 149 8.86 3.95 2.29
N PHE A 150 10.03 3.40 2.58
CA PHE A 150 10.22 2.35 3.55
C PHE A 150 10.79 2.93 4.84
N ALA A 151 10.29 2.50 5.97
CA ALA A 151 10.82 2.82 7.28
C ALA A 151 10.92 1.54 8.11
N ARG A 152 12.12 1.21 8.58
CA ARG A 152 12.31 0.10 9.51
C ARG A 152 11.74 0.48 10.87
N ALA A 153 10.98 -0.42 11.49
CA ALA A 153 10.49 -0.21 12.85
C ALA A 153 11.68 -0.18 13.82
N ALA A 154 11.74 0.87 14.64
CA ALA A 154 12.78 1.00 15.67
C ALA A 154 12.53 0.09 16.87
N ASP A 155 11.25 -0.15 17.18
CA ASP A 155 10.82 -0.99 18.30
C ASP A 155 9.78 -2.01 17.82
N ILE A 156 9.97 -3.25 18.20
CA ILE A 156 9.15 -4.39 17.82
C ILE A 156 7.98 -4.60 18.79
N GLU A 157 8.14 -4.27 20.06
CA GLU A 157 7.11 -4.56 21.08
C GLU A 157 5.79 -3.80 20.85
N PRO A 158 5.78 -2.48 20.56
CA PRO A 158 4.54 -1.80 20.21
C PRO A 158 3.90 -2.35 18.91
N LEU A 159 4.73 -2.87 17.99
CA LEU A 159 4.26 -3.40 16.74
C LEU A 159 3.48 -4.71 16.94
N LYS A 160 3.91 -5.60 17.83
CA LYS A 160 3.22 -6.88 18.12
C LYS A 160 1.75 -6.66 18.48
N SER A 161 1.48 -5.77 19.44
CA SER A 161 0.11 -5.47 19.88
C SER A 161 -0.76 -4.91 18.74
N LYS A 162 -0.16 -4.11 17.87
CA LYS A 162 -0.83 -3.53 16.71
C LYS A 162 -1.14 -4.58 15.63
N LEU A 163 -0.19 -5.45 15.31
CA LEU A 163 -0.38 -6.51 14.31
C LEU A 163 -1.44 -7.53 14.76
N ALA A 164 -1.56 -7.81 16.04
CA ALA A 164 -2.59 -8.70 16.57
C ALA A 164 -4.02 -8.26 16.25
N THR A 165 -4.25 -6.97 16.02
CA THR A 165 -5.56 -6.41 15.63
C THR A 165 -5.65 -6.04 14.15
N THR A 166 -4.54 -6.13 13.42
CA THR A 166 -4.46 -5.79 11.99
C THR A 166 -4.71 -7.04 11.13
N GLN A 167 -5.35 -6.85 9.97
CA GLN A 167 -5.56 -7.95 9.03
C GLN A 167 -4.25 -8.38 8.36
N MET A 168 -3.97 -9.68 8.37
CA MET A 168 -2.85 -10.27 7.67
C MET A 168 -3.25 -10.76 6.28
N VAL A 169 -2.42 -10.49 5.28
CA VAL A 169 -2.53 -11.02 3.93
C VAL A 169 -1.52 -12.15 3.75
N VAL A 170 -1.95 -13.23 3.14
CA VAL A 170 -1.06 -14.35 2.81
C VAL A 170 -0.10 -13.92 1.71
N ALA A 171 1.20 -14.08 1.94
CA ALA A 171 2.23 -13.85 0.93
C ALA A 171 2.18 -14.91 -0.17
N ALA A 172 2.61 -14.56 -1.38
CA ALA A 172 2.90 -15.52 -2.42
C ALA A 172 4.07 -16.44 -1.98
N PRO A 173 4.11 -17.69 -2.41
CA PRO A 173 5.26 -18.56 -2.16
C PRO A 173 6.52 -17.98 -2.81
N LEU A 174 7.63 -18.00 -2.07
CA LEU A 174 8.93 -17.45 -2.48
C LEU A 174 9.71 -18.41 -3.40
#